data_873c45e3555326981257da243a53b67f
#
_entry.id   873c45e3555326981257da243a53b67f
#
_cell.length_a   1.000
_cell.length_b   1.000
_cell.length_c   1.000
_cell.angle_alpha   90.00
_cell.angle_beta   90.00
_cell.angle_gamma   90.00
#
_symmetry.space_group_name_H-M   'P 1'
#
loop_
_entity.id
_entity.type
_entity.pdbx_description
1 polymer ?
#
loop_
_entity_poly.entity_id
_entity_poly.type
_entity_poly.pdbx_seq_one_letter_code
_entity_poly.pdbx_strand_id
1 'polypeptide(L)'
;QEMDNRQETLFLPYVTVKDEKPAVEQYYVWKRGMPAGMVDAEAARLAFFTQNRMREYGLPLEEGMLLLSDATNEITFSEKDGVREVLVTIHCSGSVQGTGGKENKKELALLAEDYMNRMAANVQRKRQVDLTDSYRKLGGAARGWYEEYQECGENYEEEVAIVYQVKINWIHLS
;
A
#
# COMPACT_ATOMS: atom_id res chain seq x y z
N GLN A 1 0.73 -23.19 -15.14
CA GLN A 1 1.80 -22.44 -14.44
C GLN A 1 1.33 -22.29 -13.00
N GLU A 2 1.83 -23.13 -12.10
CA GLU A 2 1.65 -22.92 -10.66
C GLU A 2 2.33 -21.60 -10.32
N MET A 3 1.53 -20.58 -10.00
CA MET A 3 2.05 -19.34 -9.41
C MET A 3 2.65 -19.74 -8.07
N ASP A 4 3.95 -19.53 -7.91
CA ASP A 4 4.66 -19.83 -6.67
C ASP A 4 4.09 -18.97 -5.54
N ASN A 5 3.23 -19.56 -4.70
CA ASN A 5 2.61 -18.91 -3.54
C ASN A 5 3.63 -18.34 -2.53
N ARG A 6 4.93 -18.63 -2.70
CA ARG A 6 6.01 -18.11 -1.85
C ARG A 6 6.35 -16.65 -2.10
N GLN A 7 5.82 -16.05 -3.17
CA GLN A 7 6.12 -14.66 -3.55
C GLN A 7 5.11 -13.65 -2.96
N GLU A 8 4.04 -14.11 -2.35
CA GLU A 8 2.98 -13.24 -1.82
C GLU A 8 3.31 -12.71 -0.43
N THR A 9 2.98 -11.44 -0.19
CA THR A 9 2.98 -10.84 1.15
C THR A 9 1.63 -11.09 1.80
N LEU A 10 1.63 -11.81 2.93
CA LEU A 10 0.44 -12.12 3.70
C LEU A 10 0.36 -11.28 4.96
N PHE A 11 -0.83 -10.77 5.26
CA PHE A 11 -1.16 -10.06 6.48
C PHE A 11 -2.14 -10.90 7.31
N LEU A 12 -1.67 -11.43 8.44
CA LEU A 12 -2.44 -12.28 9.33
C LEU A 12 -2.87 -11.48 10.57
N PRO A 13 -4.17 -11.33 10.85
CA PRO A 13 -4.63 -10.53 11.97
C PRO A 13 -4.16 -11.12 13.31
N TYR A 14 -3.61 -10.25 14.16
CA TYR A 14 -3.34 -10.58 15.55
C TYR A 14 -4.52 -10.13 16.41
N VAL A 15 -5.29 -11.11 16.87
CA VAL A 15 -6.52 -10.85 17.65
C VAL A 15 -6.17 -10.74 19.13
N THR A 16 -6.51 -9.63 19.73
CA THR A 16 -6.42 -9.39 21.19
C THR A 16 -7.82 -9.25 21.77
N VAL A 17 -7.92 -9.23 23.09
CA VAL A 17 -9.16 -8.91 23.80
C VAL A 17 -8.99 -7.55 24.47
N LYS A 18 -9.85 -6.59 24.11
CA LYS A 18 -9.89 -5.24 24.68
C LYS A 18 -11.32 -4.95 25.10
N ASP A 19 -11.50 -4.56 26.36
CA ASP A 19 -12.82 -4.28 26.94
C ASP A 19 -13.82 -5.45 26.71
N GLU A 20 -13.34 -6.68 26.95
CA GLU A 20 -14.09 -7.93 26.76
C GLU A 20 -14.53 -8.22 25.31
N LYS A 21 -13.99 -7.49 24.32
CA LYS A 21 -14.29 -7.68 22.90
C LYS A 21 -13.03 -8.04 22.12
N PRO A 22 -13.15 -8.89 21.10
CA PRO A 22 -12.04 -9.15 20.19
C PRO A 22 -11.67 -7.87 19.42
N ALA A 23 -10.38 -7.56 19.37
CA ALA A 23 -9.84 -6.41 18.65
C ALA A 23 -8.65 -6.84 17.77
N VAL A 24 -8.49 -6.21 16.61
CA VAL A 24 -7.33 -6.39 15.73
C VAL A 24 -6.64 -5.03 15.61
N GLU A 25 -5.54 -4.87 16.31
CA GLU A 25 -4.74 -3.63 16.29
C GLU A 25 -3.45 -3.80 15.48
N GLN A 26 -3.04 -5.04 15.25
CA GLN A 26 -1.82 -5.40 14.54
C GLN A 26 -2.02 -6.60 13.63
N TYR A 27 -1.10 -6.73 12.65
CA TYR A 27 -1.04 -7.88 11.75
C TYR A 27 0.38 -8.43 11.70
N TYR A 28 0.51 -9.76 11.79
CA TYR A 28 1.74 -10.43 11.42
C TYR A 28 1.90 -10.40 9.91
N VAL A 29 3.10 -10.07 9.46
CA VAL A 29 3.43 -10.05 8.05
C VAL A 29 4.34 -11.22 7.73
N TRP A 30 3.96 -11.97 6.71
CA TRP A 30 4.76 -13.00 6.09
C TRP A 30 5.08 -12.56 4.67
N LYS A 31 6.35 -12.51 4.35
CA LYS A 31 6.86 -12.08 3.06
C LYS A 31 7.67 -13.21 2.45
N ARG A 32 7.28 -13.67 1.26
CA ARG A 32 8.00 -14.72 0.53
C ARG A 32 8.24 -15.98 1.38
N GLY A 33 7.26 -16.35 2.19
CA GLY A 33 7.33 -17.55 3.03
C GLY A 33 8.10 -17.38 4.35
N MET A 34 8.56 -16.17 4.68
CA MET A 34 9.28 -15.86 5.92
C MET A 34 8.58 -14.79 6.76
N PRO A 35 8.66 -14.85 8.09
CA PRO A 35 8.10 -13.81 8.95
C PRO A 35 8.88 -12.51 8.78
N ALA A 36 8.18 -11.40 8.52
CA ALA A 36 8.74 -10.05 8.41
C ALA A 36 8.41 -9.15 9.61
N GLY A 37 7.70 -9.67 10.61
CA GLY A 37 7.34 -8.95 11.83
C GLY A 37 5.89 -8.53 11.88
N MET A 38 5.60 -7.43 12.58
CA MET A 38 4.24 -6.92 12.78
C MET A 38 4.12 -5.51 12.26
N VAL A 39 2.96 -5.20 11.68
CA VAL A 39 2.53 -3.85 11.29
C VAL A 39 1.23 -3.50 12.02
N ASP A 40 0.95 -2.21 12.17
CA ASP A 40 -0.33 -1.77 12.71
C ASP A 40 -1.50 -2.02 11.75
N ALA A 41 -2.71 -1.98 12.29
CA ALA A 41 -3.92 -2.24 11.50
C ALA A 41 -4.11 -1.22 10.37
N GLU A 42 -3.61 -0.01 10.51
CA GLU A 42 -3.75 1.03 9.50
C GLU A 42 -2.85 0.76 8.30
N ALA A 43 -1.61 0.37 8.52
CA ALA A 43 -0.71 -0.07 7.45
C ALA A 43 -1.25 -1.30 6.71
N ALA A 44 -1.80 -2.28 7.44
CA ALA A 44 -2.43 -3.44 6.83
C ALA A 44 -3.67 -3.07 6.00
N ARG A 45 -4.50 -2.14 6.49
CA ARG A 45 -5.66 -1.61 5.72
C ARG A 45 -5.22 -0.90 4.44
N LEU A 46 -4.15 -0.09 4.52
CA LEU A 46 -3.57 0.52 3.33
C LEU A 46 -3.10 -0.53 2.32
N ALA A 47 -2.41 -1.58 2.79
CA ALA A 47 -2.00 -2.69 1.94
C ALA A 47 -3.21 -3.38 1.28
N PHE A 48 -4.27 -3.67 2.03
CA PHE A 48 -5.49 -4.26 1.46
C PHE A 48 -6.16 -3.36 0.44
N PHE A 49 -6.18 -2.05 0.67
CA PHE A 49 -6.73 -1.09 -0.28
C PHE A 49 -5.88 -1.01 -1.56
N THR A 50 -4.56 -0.85 -1.44
CA THR A 50 -3.66 -0.76 -2.58
C THR A 50 -3.55 -2.07 -3.38
N GLN A 51 -3.80 -3.21 -2.74
CA GLN A 51 -3.86 -4.53 -3.39
C GLN A 51 -5.25 -4.88 -3.94
N ASN A 52 -6.21 -3.96 -3.89
CA ASN A 52 -7.60 -4.17 -4.28
C ASN A 52 -8.31 -5.32 -3.53
N ARG A 53 -7.97 -5.48 -2.24
CA ARG A 53 -8.57 -6.47 -1.32
C ARG A 53 -9.56 -5.82 -0.34
N MET A 54 -9.65 -4.50 -0.33
CA MET A 54 -10.59 -3.69 0.46
C MET A 54 -11.22 -2.63 -0.43
N ARG A 55 -12.54 -2.46 -0.34
CA ARG A 55 -13.30 -1.56 -1.22
C ARG A 55 -13.13 -0.09 -0.85
N GLU A 56 -12.99 0.21 0.43
CA GLU A 56 -13.03 1.58 0.93
C GLU A 56 -11.89 1.83 1.91
N TYR A 57 -11.30 3.01 1.83
CA TYR A 57 -10.25 3.46 2.74
C TYR A 57 -10.54 4.90 3.17
N GLY A 58 -10.70 5.12 4.49
CA GLY A 58 -10.96 6.43 5.07
C GLY A 58 -9.70 7.08 5.57
N LEU A 59 -9.42 8.30 5.10
CA LEU A 59 -8.38 9.17 5.62
C LEU A 59 -9.01 10.24 6.50
N PRO A 60 -8.59 10.35 7.78
CA PRO A 60 -9.10 11.39 8.65
C PRO A 60 -8.64 12.77 8.17
N LEU A 61 -9.55 13.74 8.18
CA LEU A 61 -9.32 15.15 7.96
C LEU A 61 -9.54 15.90 9.28
N GLU A 62 -9.18 17.18 9.37
CA GLU A 62 -9.44 18.00 10.56
C GLU A 62 -10.95 18.07 10.86
N GLU A 63 -11.78 18.22 9.83
CA GLU A 63 -13.24 18.30 9.94
C GLU A 63 -13.91 17.24 9.04
N GLY A 64 -13.74 15.94 9.37
CA GLY A 64 -14.41 14.89 8.61
C GLY A 64 -13.49 13.76 8.15
N MET A 65 -13.78 13.22 6.98
CA MET A 65 -13.06 12.08 6.40
C MET A 65 -13.03 12.16 4.88
N LEU A 66 -11.86 11.94 4.29
CA LEU A 66 -11.75 11.62 2.87
C LEU A 66 -11.95 10.12 2.69
N LEU A 67 -13.03 9.74 2.06
CA LEU A 67 -13.33 8.35 1.73
C LEU A 67 -12.86 8.05 0.30
N LEU A 68 -11.93 7.12 0.16
CA LEU A 68 -11.45 6.59 -1.11
C LEU A 68 -12.07 5.22 -1.34
N SER A 69 -12.55 4.94 -2.56
CA SER A 69 -13.19 3.67 -2.88
C SER A 69 -12.81 3.14 -4.26
N ASP A 70 -13.08 1.85 -4.48
CA ASP A 70 -12.93 1.16 -5.75
C ASP A 70 -11.52 1.37 -6.38
N ALA A 71 -10.48 1.17 -5.56
CA ALA A 71 -9.11 1.36 -6.00
C ALA A 71 -8.69 0.32 -7.03
N THR A 72 -8.01 0.77 -8.06
CA THR A 72 -7.20 -0.07 -8.95
C THR A 72 -5.78 0.45 -8.96
N ASN A 73 -4.79 -0.42 -9.11
CA ASN A 73 -3.40 -0.02 -9.14
C ASN A 73 -2.73 -0.36 -10.47
N GLU A 74 -1.90 0.55 -10.92
CA GLU A 74 -0.94 0.36 -12.00
C GLU A 74 0.46 0.46 -11.41
N ILE A 75 1.33 -0.51 -11.70
CA ILE A 75 2.70 -0.55 -11.18
C ILE A 75 3.67 -0.44 -12.34
N THR A 76 4.53 0.56 -12.29
CA THR A 76 5.56 0.83 -13.29
C THR A 76 6.94 0.74 -12.63
N PHE A 77 7.85 0.03 -13.27
CA PHE A 77 9.24 -0.14 -12.84
C PHE A 77 10.14 0.73 -13.71
N SER A 78 11.02 1.50 -13.09
CA SER A 78 11.98 2.36 -13.77
C SER A 78 13.34 2.36 -13.06
N GLU A 79 14.41 2.50 -13.84
CA GLU A 79 15.76 2.68 -13.31
C GLU A 79 16.36 3.92 -13.94
N LYS A 80 16.86 4.82 -13.10
CA LYS A 80 17.51 6.04 -13.54
C LYS A 80 18.72 6.31 -12.65
N ASP A 81 19.88 6.50 -13.29
CA ASP A 81 21.15 6.79 -12.62
C ASP A 81 21.51 5.77 -11.52
N GLY A 82 21.15 4.48 -11.74
CA GLY A 82 21.37 3.39 -10.80
C GLY A 82 20.37 3.35 -9.62
N VAL A 83 19.36 4.21 -9.63
CA VAL A 83 18.27 4.20 -8.64
C VAL A 83 17.07 3.47 -9.23
N ARG A 84 16.65 2.40 -8.58
CA ARG A 84 15.46 1.63 -8.94
C ARG A 84 14.24 2.21 -8.25
N GLU A 85 13.23 2.53 -9.05
CA GLU A 85 11.98 3.09 -8.55
C GLU A 85 10.78 2.27 -9.03
N VAL A 86 9.84 2.05 -8.12
CA VAL A 86 8.52 1.50 -8.39
C VAL A 86 7.49 2.58 -8.18
N LEU A 87 6.87 3.04 -9.26
CA LEU A 87 5.74 3.95 -9.20
C LEU A 87 4.44 3.15 -9.15
N VAL A 88 3.70 3.33 -8.06
CA VAL A 88 2.37 2.75 -7.85
C VAL A 88 1.33 3.83 -8.06
N THR A 89 0.64 3.81 -9.20
CA THR A 89 -0.46 4.73 -9.47
C THR A 89 -1.77 4.09 -9.01
N ILE A 90 -2.42 4.71 -8.02
CA ILE A 90 -3.71 4.29 -7.48
C ILE A 90 -4.79 5.15 -8.12
N HIS A 91 -5.68 4.52 -8.89
CA HIS A 91 -6.89 5.13 -9.43
C HIS A 91 -8.05 4.75 -8.52
N CYS A 92 -8.74 5.74 -7.95
CA CYS A 92 -9.87 5.50 -7.05
C CYS A 92 -10.94 6.57 -7.20
N SER A 93 -12.12 6.28 -6.69
CA SER A 93 -13.17 7.26 -6.46
C SER A 93 -12.98 7.92 -5.10
N GLY A 94 -13.35 9.19 -4.97
CA GLY A 94 -13.21 9.92 -3.71
C GLY A 94 -14.43 10.78 -3.39
N SER A 95 -14.80 10.80 -2.10
CA SER A 95 -15.83 11.68 -1.54
C SER A 95 -15.39 12.19 -0.18
N VAL A 96 -15.83 13.39 0.17
CA VAL A 96 -15.61 13.98 1.50
C VAL A 96 -16.86 13.82 2.33
N GLN A 97 -16.71 13.27 3.53
CA GLN A 97 -17.75 13.15 4.52
C GLN A 97 -17.46 14.08 5.69
N GLY A 98 -18.42 14.96 6.05
CA GLY A 98 -18.28 15.94 7.13
C GLY A 98 -18.75 17.35 6.72
N THR A 99 -18.59 18.30 7.61
CA THR A 99 -19.17 19.65 7.46
C THR A 99 -18.33 20.64 6.64
N GLY A 100 -17.13 20.23 6.19
CA GLY A 100 -16.11 21.12 5.62
C GLY A 100 -16.11 21.30 4.09
N GLY A 101 -17.14 20.93 3.34
CA GLY A 101 -17.26 20.86 1.86
C GLY A 101 -16.64 21.94 0.97
N LYS A 102 -15.67 22.71 1.45
CA LYS A 102 -14.90 23.72 0.70
C LYS A 102 -13.46 23.30 0.40
N GLU A 103 -13.07 22.09 0.76
CA GLU A 103 -11.69 21.65 0.56
C GLU A 103 -11.37 21.52 -0.93
N ASN A 104 -10.20 22.02 -1.29
CA ASN A 104 -9.71 21.96 -2.66
C ASN A 104 -9.39 20.49 -3.03
N LYS A 105 -10.10 19.94 -4.01
CA LYS A 105 -9.93 18.56 -4.49
C LYS A 105 -8.48 18.21 -4.81
N LYS A 106 -7.71 19.16 -5.32
CA LYS A 106 -6.29 18.97 -5.61
C LYS A 106 -5.45 18.84 -4.34
N GLU A 107 -5.75 19.62 -3.32
CA GLU A 107 -5.07 19.55 -2.02
C GLU A 107 -5.38 18.24 -1.31
N LEU A 108 -6.62 17.78 -1.37
CA LEU A 108 -7.01 16.46 -0.83
C LEU A 108 -6.31 15.30 -1.52
N ALA A 109 -6.14 15.35 -2.85
CA ALA A 109 -5.40 14.34 -3.57
C ALA A 109 -3.93 14.29 -3.15
N LEU A 110 -3.29 15.46 -3.00
CA LEU A 110 -1.91 15.57 -2.53
C LEU A 110 -1.76 15.11 -1.07
N LEU A 111 -2.75 15.39 -0.22
CA LEU A 111 -2.78 14.93 1.16
C LEU A 111 -2.85 13.39 1.24
N ALA A 112 -3.72 12.78 0.42
CA ALA A 112 -3.83 11.33 0.35
C ALA A 112 -2.52 10.69 -0.14
N GLU A 113 -1.90 11.27 -1.16
CA GLU A 113 -0.64 10.81 -1.72
C GLU A 113 0.50 10.90 -0.69
N ASP A 114 0.65 12.04 -0.02
CA ASP A 114 1.65 12.25 1.02
C ASP A 114 1.46 11.29 2.21
N TYR A 115 0.21 11.09 2.65
CA TYR A 115 -0.11 10.15 3.70
C TYR A 115 0.30 8.72 3.34
N MET A 116 -0.07 8.24 2.15
CA MET A 116 0.26 6.90 1.67
C MET A 116 1.77 6.71 1.54
N ASN A 117 2.48 7.69 0.97
CA ASN A 117 3.93 7.65 0.84
C ASN A 117 4.64 7.59 2.19
N ARG A 118 4.22 8.42 3.16
CA ARG A 118 4.81 8.40 4.52
C ARG A 118 4.58 7.07 5.23
N MET A 119 3.38 6.52 5.14
CA MET A 119 3.07 5.23 5.76
C MET A 119 3.86 4.10 5.11
N ALA A 120 3.86 4.01 3.79
CA ALA A 120 4.57 2.98 3.05
C ALA A 120 6.09 3.04 3.31
N ALA A 121 6.69 4.23 3.24
CA ALA A 121 8.11 4.43 3.53
C ALA A 121 8.48 4.04 4.97
N ASN A 122 7.59 4.33 5.94
CA ASN A 122 7.82 3.93 7.33
C ASN A 122 7.81 2.41 7.50
N VAL A 123 6.86 1.71 6.88
CA VAL A 123 6.75 0.25 6.94
C VAL A 123 7.90 -0.40 6.17
N GLN A 124 8.22 0.07 4.97
CA GLN A 124 9.32 -0.42 4.16
C GLN A 124 10.64 -0.33 4.93
N ARG A 125 10.97 0.84 5.47
CA ARG A 125 12.20 1.07 6.23
C ARG A 125 12.31 0.23 7.50
N LYS A 126 11.20 0.07 8.26
CA LYS A 126 11.22 -0.61 9.56
C LYS A 126 11.05 -2.12 9.46
N ARG A 127 10.36 -2.60 8.45
CA ARG A 127 9.92 -3.98 8.32
C ARG A 127 10.34 -4.64 7.01
N GLN A 128 10.92 -3.87 6.09
CA GLN A 128 11.29 -4.36 4.75
C GLN A 128 10.08 -5.02 4.07
N VAL A 129 8.93 -4.35 4.14
CA VAL A 129 7.66 -4.81 3.59
C VAL A 129 7.15 -3.78 2.60
N ASP A 130 6.86 -4.24 1.40
CA ASP A 130 6.16 -3.50 0.37
C ASP A 130 4.64 -3.70 0.53
N LEU A 131 3.92 -2.62 0.83
CA LEU A 131 2.47 -2.66 1.04
C LEU A 131 1.68 -2.95 -0.24
N THR A 132 2.27 -2.76 -1.42
CA THR A 132 1.63 -3.04 -2.71
C THR A 132 1.88 -4.43 -3.25
N ASP A 133 2.81 -5.17 -2.65
CA ASP A 133 3.26 -6.46 -3.16
C ASP A 133 3.79 -6.37 -4.60
N SER A 134 4.54 -5.28 -4.91
CA SER A 134 5.05 -4.99 -6.25
C SER A 134 6.06 -6.04 -6.71
N TYR A 135 6.81 -6.65 -5.79
CA TYR A 135 7.73 -7.75 -6.08
C TYR A 135 7.06 -8.88 -6.88
N ARG A 136 5.81 -9.20 -6.56
CA ARG A 136 5.04 -10.23 -7.29
C ARG A 136 4.86 -9.91 -8.78
N LYS A 137 4.91 -8.63 -9.15
CA LYS A 137 4.73 -8.19 -10.53
C LYS A 137 6.03 -8.11 -11.33
N LEU A 138 7.19 -8.22 -10.67
CA LEU A 138 8.50 -8.15 -11.32
C LEU A 138 8.66 -9.17 -12.45
N GLY A 139 8.29 -10.42 -12.22
CA GLY A 139 8.46 -11.49 -13.19
C GLY A 139 7.81 -11.25 -14.55
N GLY A 140 6.72 -10.45 -14.58
CA GLY A 140 6.01 -10.07 -15.79
C GLY A 140 6.42 -8.71 -16.37
N ALA A 141 6.83 -7.77 -15.52
CA ALA A 141 7.03 -6.38 -15.88
C ALA A 141 8.51 -5.93 -15.92
N ALA A 142 9.36 -6.53 -15.08
CA ALA A 142 10.78 -6.19 -14.96
C ALA A 142 11.62 -7.46 -14.72
N ARG A 143 11.62 -8.36 -15.70
CA ARG A 143 12.21 -9.70 -15.59
C ARG A 143 13.69 -9.70 -15.19
N GLY A 144 14.47 -8.74 -15.65
CA GLY A 144 15.89 -8.62 -15.28
C GLY A 144 16.08 -8.39 -13.77
N TRP A 145 15.28 -7.51 -13.17
CA TRP A 145 15.28 -7.30 -11.71
C TRP A 145 14.83 -8.56 -10.97
N TYR A 146 13.80 -9.22 -11.48
CA TYR A 146 13.29 -10.43 -10.85
C TYR A 146 14.36 -11.53 -10.78
N GLU A 147 15.10 -11.76 -11.87
CA GLU A 147 16.21 -12.72 -11.94
C GLU A 147 17.33 -12.34 -10.97
N GLU A 148 17.73 -11.07 -10.93
CA GLU A 148 18.76 -10.55 -10.04
C GLU A 148 18.37 -10.73 -8.55
N TYR A 149 17.17 -10.31 -8.14
CA TYR A 149 16.73 -10.47 -6.74
C TYR A 149 16.49 -11.93 -6.33
N GLN A 150 16.23 -12.84 -7.26
CA GLN A 150 16.16 -14.26 -6.96
C GLN A 150 17.54 -14.91 -6.80
N GLU A 151 18.48 -14.56 -7.66
CA GLU A 151 19.81 -15.20 -7.71
C GLU A 151 20.73 -14.65 -6.61
N CYS A 152 20.72 -13.36 -6.37
CA CYS A 152 21.64 -12.71 -5.43
C CYS A 152 21.15 -12.70 -3.97
N GLY A 153 19.90 -13.09 -3.71
CA GLY A 153 19.30 -13.04 -2.36
C GLY A 153 19.16 -11.62 -1.81
N GLU A 154 19.27 -10.62 -2.66
CA GLU A 154 19.18 -9.20 -2.31
C GLU A 154 17.79 -8.82 -1.78
N ASN A 155 17.79 -7.83 -0.90
CA ASN A 155 16.55 -7.37 -0.30
C ASN A 155 15.90 -6.28 -1.16
N TYR A 156 14.98 -6.69 -2.01
CA TYR A 156 14.23 -5.81 -2.91
C TYR A 156 13.71 -4.55 -2.22
N GLU A 157 13.14 -4.68 -1.04
CA GLU A 157 12.53 -3.57 -0.32
C GLU A 157 13.57 -2.63 0.33
N GLU A 158 14.84 -3.01 0.38
CA GLU A 158 15.92 -2.12 0.83
C GLU A 158 16.47 -1.25 -0.31
N GLU A 159 16.49 -1.79 -1.50
CA GLU A 159 17.16 -1.18 -2.65
C GLU A 159 16.21 -0.39 -3.55
N VAL A 160 14.93 -0.72 -3.53
CA VAL A 160 13.95 -0.13 -4.43
C VAL A 160 13.15 0.95 -3.71
N ALA A 161 13.10 2.15 -4.30
CA ALA A 161 12.22 3.22 -3.85
C ALA A 161 10.79 2.96 -4.36
N ILE A 162 9.83 2.84 -3.43
CA ILE A 162 8.41 2.65 -3.78
C ILE A 162 7.67 3.97 -3.54
N VAL A 163 7.11 4.52 -4.60
CA VAL A 163 6.44 5.82 -4.63
C VAL A 163 4.99 5.64 -5.05
N TYR A 164 4.08 6.26 -4.33
CA TYR A 164 2.65 6.26 -4.62
C TYR A 164 2.23 7.56 -5.29
N GLN A 165 1.40 7.44 -6.30
CA GLN A 165 0.65 8.53 -6.92
C GLN A 165 -0.84 8.21 -6.84
N VAL A 166 -1.66 9.18 -6.40
CA VAL A 166 -3.10 9.00 -6.22
C VAL A 166 -3.87 9.83 -7.21
N LYS A 167 -4.69 9.16 -8.04
CA LYS A 167 -5.59 9.78 -9.00
C LYS A 167 -7.04 9.56 -8.58
N ILE A 168 -7.68 10.63 -8.10
CA ILE A 168 -9.03 10.57 -7.54
C ILE A 168 -10.06 11.03 -8.57
N ASN A 169 -11.02 10.15 -8.86
CA ASN A 169 -12.25 10.51 -9.54
C ASN A 169 -13.29 10.95 -8.49
N TRP A 170 -13.60 12.23 -8.47
CA TRP A 170 -14.45 12.82 -7.44
C TRP A 170 -15.92 12.53 -7.65
N ILE A 171 -16.54 11.86 -6.69
CA ILE A 171 -17.96 11.63 -6.63
C ILE A 171 -18.61 12.83 -5.93
N HIS A 172 -19.49 13.53 -6.62
CA HIS A 172 -20.33 14.54 -5.99
C HIS A 172 -21.50 13.81 -5.31
N LEU A 173 -21.49 13.76 -3.98
CA LEU A 173 -22.70 13.48 -3.24
C LEU A 173 -23.57 14.74 -3.35
N SER A 174 -24.66 14.63 -4.11
CA SER A 174 -25.69 15.66 -4.24
C SER A 174 -26.54 15.76 -2.97
#